data_4ea6166e0917477be795b066c4127933
#
_entry.id   4ea6166e0917477be795b066c4127933
#
_cell.length_a   1.000
_cell.length_b   1.000
_cell.length_c   1.000
_cell.angle_alpha   90.00
_cell.angle_beta   90.00
_cell.angle_gamma   90.00
#
_symmetry.space_group_name_H-M   'P 1'
#
loop_
_entity.id
_entity.type
_entity.pdbx_description
1 polymer ?
#
loop_
_entity_poly.entity_id
_entity_poly.type
_entity_poly.pdbx_seq_one_letter_code
_entity_poly.pdbx_strand_id
1 'polypeptide(L)'
;MDSKPLPDGWVPLAGDAARAAESELARELHKTHILRGLRVVALAKRLDCDDYIFQLDDGRVAEVHLTYAVESTPDWPHASVFDSRAQWERSASAV
;
A
#
# COMPACT_ATOMS: atom_id res chain seq x y z
N MET A 1 -20.53 8.93 -3.87
CA MET A 1 -19.47 8.66 -3.57
C MET A 1 -18.48 9.28 -4.13
N ASP A 2 -17.77 9.85 -3.75
CA ASP A 2 -16.86 10.45 -4.23
C ASP A 2 -15.64 10.01 -4.10
N SER A 3 -15.03 9.69 -5.09
CA SER A 3 -13.73 9.38 -5.03
C SER A 3 -12.94 10.55 -5.34
N LYS A 4 -12.11 10.92 -4.46
CA LYS A 4 -11.15 11.96 -4.74
C LYS A 4 -10.16 11.47 -5.76
N PRO A 5 -9.71 12.36 -6.66
CA PRO A 5 -8.64 11.99 -7.60
C PRO A 5 -7.38 11.60 -6.83
N LEU A 6 -6.68 10.63 -7.38
CA LEU A 6 -5.38 10.22 -6.83
C LEU A 6 -4.32 11.25 -7.22
N PRO A 7 -3.23 11.34 -6.46
CA PRO A 7 -2.08 12.15 -6.89
C PRO A 7 -1.58 11.70 -8.25
N ASP A 8 -0.93 12.60 -8.98
CA ASP A 8 -0.37 12.29 -10.29
C ASP A 8 0.58 11.11 -10.21
N GLY A 9 0.50 10.22 -11.18
CA GLY A 9 1.34 9.05 -11.25
C GLY A 9 0.77 7.83 -10.56
N TRP A 10 -0.40 7.94 -9.94
CA TRP A 10 -1.06 6.83 -9.28
C TRP A 10 -2.32 6.44 -10.04
N VAL A 11 -2.60 5.15 -10.09
CA VAL A 11 -3.81 4.62 -10.73
C VAL A 11 -4.60 3.79 -9.72
N PRO A 12 -5.93 3.85 -9.77
CA PRO A 12 -6.74 3.08 -8.82
C PRO A 12 -6.66 1.58 -9.13
N LEU A 13 -6.76 0.79 -8.08
CA LEU A 13 -6.87 -0.66 -8.20
C LEU A 13 -8.26 -1.09 -7.75
N ALA A 14 -8.78 -2.12 -8.42
CA ALA A 14 -10.05 -2.71 -8.07
C ALA A 14 -10.07 -4.15 -8.58
N GLY A 15 -11.04 -4.93 -8.09
CA GLY A 15 -11.25 -6.29 -8.57
C GLY A 15 -10.02 -7.18 -8.40
N ASP A 16 -9.70 -7.92 -9.44
CA ASP A 16 -8.62 -8.91 -9.38
C ASP A 16 -7.26 -8.27 -9.17
N ALA A 17 -7.03 -7.11 -9.74
CA ALA A 17 -5.75 -6.42 -9.56
C ALA A 17 -5.53 -6.00 -8.11
N ALA A 18 -6.58 -5.52 -7.45
CA ALA A 18 -6.48 -5.18 -6.03
C ALA A 18 -6.22 -6.42 -5.19
N ARG A 19 -6.91 -7.50 -5.48
CA ARG A 19 -6.72 -8.74 -4.72
C ARG A 19 -5.35 -9.34 -4.95
N ALA A 20 -4.82 -9.24 -6.16
CA ALA A 20 -3.49 -9.71 -6.44
C ALA A 20 -2.44 -8.94 -5.63
N ALA A 21 -2.61 -7.62 -5.50
CA ALA A 21 -1.71 -6.80 -4.70
C ALA A 21 -1.79 -7.16 -3.22
N GLU A 22 -3.01 -7.37 -2.70
CA GLU A 22 -3.21 -7.77 -1.31
C GLU A 22 -2.57 -9.12 -1.02
N SER A 23 -2.71 -10.07 -1.94
CA SER A 23 -2.12 -11.40 -1.79
C SER A 23 -0.60 -11.32 -1.84
N GLU A 24 -0.06 -10.49 -2.72
CA GLU A 24 1.38 -10.33 -2.81
C GLU A 24 1.94 -9.72 -1.53
N LEU A 25 1.26 -8.71 -0.97
CA LEU A 25 1.70 -8.13 0.30
C LEU A 25 1.73 -9.21 1.40
N ALA A 26 0.65 -9.97 1.52
CA ALA A 26 0.59 -11.01 2.55
C ALA A 26 1.73 -12.03 2.39
N ARG A 27 2.08 -12.35 1.15
CA ARG A 27 3.14 -13.32 0.87
C ARG A 27 4.51 -12.78 1.26
N GLU A 28 4.73 -11.46 1.12
CA GLU A 28 6.03 -10.86 1.40
C GLU A 28 6.28 -10.57 2.88
N LEU A 29 5.22 -10.46 3.69
CA LEU A 29 5.38 -10.00 5.07
C LEU A 29 6.04 -11.06 5.96
N HIS A 30 7.15 -10.67 6.58
CA HIS A 30 7.75 -11.44 7.65
C HIS A 30 6.81 -11.42 8.87
N LYS A 31 6.83 -12.47 9.68
CA LYS A 31 5.90 -12.60 10.81
C LYS A 31 5.99 -11.44 11.82
N THR A 32 7.09 -10.70 11.84
CA THR A 32 7.27 -9.57 12.74
C THR A 32 7.16 -8.22 12.03
N HIS A 33 6.78 -8.21 10.74
CA HIS A 33 6.59 -6.95 10.03
C HIS A 33 5.43 -6.16 10.65
N ILE A 34 5.55 -4.84 10.67
CA ILE A 34 4.54 -3.97 11.29
C ILE A 34 3.14 -4.12 10.68
N LEU A 35 3.05 -4.55 9.43
CA LEU A 35 1.76 -4.74 8.75
C LEU A 35 1.22 -6.16 8.90
N ARG A 36 1.97 -7.06 9.51
CA ARG A 36 1.53 -8.46 9.62
C ARG A 36 0.29 -8.57 10.49
N GLY A 37 -0.69 -9.30 10.00
CA GLY A 37 -1.93 -9.52 10.74
C GLY A 37 -2.97 -8.42 10.56
N LEU A 38 -2.63 -7.33 9.90
CA LEU A 38 -3.61 -6.28 9.63
C LEU A 38 -4.40 -6.61 8.38
N ARG A 39 -5.67 -6.22 8.39
CA ARG A 39 -6.49 -6.32 7.18
C ARG A 39 -6.20 -5.11 6.29
N VAL A 40 -6.01 -5.38 5.02
CA VAL A 40 -5.66 -4.33 4.07
C VAL A 40 -6.54 -4.41 2.84
N VAL A 41 -6.77 -3.26 2.23
CA VAL A 41 -7.44 -3.16 0.93
C VAL A 41 -6.52 -2.36 0.02
N ALA A 42 -6.14 -2.93 -1.10
CA ALA A 42 -5.29 -2.23 -2.06
C ALA A 42 -6.10 -1.14 -2.75
N LEU A 43 -5.63 0.09 -2.67
CA LEU A 43 -6.32 1.25 -3.22
C LEU A 43 -5.76 1.67 -4.56
N ALA A 44 -4.44 1.67 -4.72
CA ALA A 44 -3.82 2.25 -5.90
C ALA A 44 -2.40 1.75 -6.07
N LYS A 45 -1.88 1.91 -7.29
CA LYS A 45 -0.50 1.56 -7.63
C LYS A 45 0.13 2.74 -8.35
N ARG A 46 1.41 2.95 -8.10
CA ARG A 46 2.17 3.95 -8.84
C ARG A 46 2.52 3.41 -10.24
N LEU A 47 2.50 4.30 -11.24
CA LEU A 47 2.72 3.88 -12.62
C LEU A 47 4.15 3.50 -12.92
N ASP A 48 5.10 4.14 -12.24
CA ASP A 48 6.51 4.02 -12.58
C ASP A 48 7.31 3.06 -11.69
N CYS A 49 6.67 2.43 -10.72
CA CYS A 49 7.36 1.50 -9.84
C CYS A 49 6.34 0.62 -9.11
N ASP A 50 6.85 -0.27 -8.27
CA ASP A 50 6.01 -1.22 -7.54
C ASP A 50 5.58 -0.70 -6.17
N ASP A 51 5.32 0.60 -6.08
CA ASP A 51 4.75 1.18 -4.88
C ASP A 51 3.24 1.10 -4.94
N TYR A 52 2.65 0.64 -3.85
CA TYR A 52 1.21 0.46 -3.70
C TYR A 52 0.74 1.18 -2.45
N ILE A 53 -0.50 1.64 -2.47
CA ILE A 53 -1.12 2.20 -1.27
C ILE A 53 -2.22 1.25 -0.81
N PHE A 54 -2.19 0.91 0.48
CA PHE A 54 -3.17 0.02 1.10
C PHE A 54 -3.92 0.75 2.20
N GLN A 55 -5.24 0.56 2.24
CA GLN A 55 -6.06 1.03 3.35
C GLN A 55 -5.99 0.00 4.45
N LEU A 56 -5.68 0.44 5.67
CA LEU A 56 -5.69 -0.44 6.83
C LEU A 56 -7.06 -0.38 7.52
N ASP A 57 -7.37 -1.41 8.29
CA ASP A 57 -8.69 -1.53 8.88
C ASP A 57 -8.98 -0.50 9.99
N ASP A 58 -7.96 0.19 10.46
CA ASP A 58 -8.11 1.22 11.49
C ASP A 58 -8.13 2.65 10.92
N GLY A 59 -8.23 2.78 9.61
CA GLY A 59 -8.30 4.09 8.95
C GLY A 59 -6.97 4.65 8.50
N ARG A 60 -5.87 4.06 8.93
CA ARG A 60 -4.55 4.46 8.43
C ARG A 60 -4.34 3.92 7.03
N VAL A 61 -3.34 4.45 6.34
CA VAL A 61 -2.93 3.92 5.04
C VAL A 61 -1.44 3.64 5.05
N ALA A 62 -1.02 2.68 4.25
CA ALA A 62 0.39 2.32 4.14
C ALA A 62 0.81 2.36 2.68
N GLU A 63 1.91 3.04 2.40
CA GLU A 63 2.55 2.99 1.09
C GLU A 63 3.65 1.94 1.17
N VAL A 64 3.58 0.92 0.32
CA VAL A 64 4.46 -0.24 0.40
C VAL A 64 5.12 -0.48 -0.94
N HIS A 65 6.43 -0.66 -0.92
CA HIS A 65 7.18 -1.05 -2.11
C HIS A 65 7.25 -2.58 -2.14
N LEU A 66 6.43 -3.20 -2.98
CA LEU A 66 6.41 -4.66 -3.10
C LEU A 66 7.66 -5.12 -3.85
N THR A 67 8.30 -6.18 -3.34
CA THR A 67 9.55 -6.68 -3.90
C THR A 67 9.34 -7.90 -4.79
N TYR A 68 8.16 -8.50 -4.72
CA TYR A 68 7.83 -9.75 -5.43
C TYR A 68 8.77 -10.90 -5.05
N ALA A 69 9.23 -10.87 -3.80
CA ALA A 69 10.08 -11.91 -3.22
C ALA A 69 9.63 -12.19 -1.80
N VAL A 70 9.90 -13.39 -1.30
CA VAL A 70 9.64 -13.71 0.10
C VAL A 70 10.78 -13.13 0.92
N GLU A 71 10.44 -12.24 1.84
CA GLU A 71 11.46 -11.54 2.62
C GLU A 71 11.77 -12.29 3.90
N SER A 72 13.03 -12.28 4.29
CA SER A 72 13.48 -12.99 5.48
C SER A 72 13.66 -12.07 6.69
N THR A 73 13.45 -10.77 6.52
CA THR A 73 13.58 -9.82 7.63
C THR A 73 12.36 -8.92 7.68
N PRO A 74 12.03 -8.34 8.85
CA PRO A 74 10.86 -7.47 8.98
C PRO A 74 11.06 -6.09 8.35
N ASP A 75 12.26 -5.77 7.86
CA ASP A 75 12.50 -4.48 7.23
C ASP A 75 11.93 -4.40 5.83
N TRP A 76 11.61 -5.51 5.22
CA TRP A 76 11.06 -5.56 3.88
C TRP A 76 9.77 -6.36 3.87
N PRO A 77 8.83 -6.02 3.01
CA PRO A 77 8.86 -4.88 2.09
C PRO A 77 8.86 -3.57 2.86
N HIS A 78 9.48 -2.54 2.30
CA HIS A 78 9.55 -1.24 2.94
C HIS A 78 8.17 -0.58 2.93
N ALA A 79 7.75 -0.08 4.09
CA ALA A 79 6.42 0.49 4.24
C ALA A 79 6.49 1.81 5.01
N SER A 80 5.72 2.78 4.54
CA SER A 80 5.51 4.04 5.24
C SER A 80 4.03 4.12 5.63
N VAL A 81 3.75 4.32 6.90
CA VAL A 81 2.38 4.35 7.40
C VAL A 81 1.98 5.79 7.68
N PHE A 82 0.79 6.16 7.21
CA PHE A 82 0.23 7.49 7.38
C PHE A 82 -1.05 7.39 8.19
N ASP A 83 -1.33 8.41 8.99
CA ASP A 83 -2.50 8.41 9.87
C ASP A 83 -3.80 8.40 9.11
N SER A 84 -3.80 8.91 7.88
CA SER A 84 -5.01 8.97 7.05
C SER A 84 -4.64 9.06 5.59
N ARG A 85 -5.61 8.79 4.73
CA ARG A 85 -5.43 8.96 3.30
C ARG A 85 -5.08 10.42 2.95
N ALA A 86 -5.70 11.38 3.65
CA ALA A 86 -5.42 12.79 3.40
C ALA A 86 -3.96 13.13 3.70
N GLN A 87 -3.40 12.57 4.77
CA GLN A 87 -2.00 12.78 5.10
C GLN A 87 -1.09 12.21 4.01
N TRP A 88 -1.40 11.01 3.54
CA TRP A 88 -0.64 10.40 2.46
C TRP A 88 -0.73 11.23 1.18
N GLU A 89 -1.92 11.70 0.83
CA GLU A 89 -2.11 12.50 -0.38
C GLU A 89 -1.28 13.78 -0.34
N ARG A 90 -1.21 14.43 0.81
CA ARG A 90 -0.38 15.62 0.96
C ARG A 90 1.09 15.30 0.77
N SER A 91 1.55 14.20 1.32
CA SER A 91 2.93 13.76 1.18
C SER A 91 3.25 13.41 -0.26
N ALA A 92 2.38 12.67 -0.93
CA ALA A 92 2.60 12.24 -2.30
C ALA A 92 2.56 13.39 -3.29
N SER A 93 1.82 14.44 -2.99
CA SER A 93 1.70 15.61 -3.86
C SER A 93 2.74 16.68 -3.58
N ALA A 94 3.45 16.58 -2.47
CA ALA A 94 4.50 17.53 -2.12
C ALA A 94 5.72 17.24 -2.98
N VAL A 95 6.23 18.23 -3.64
CA VAL A 95 7.37 18.04 -4.53
C VAL A 95 8.47 18.99 -4.12
#